data_863c1054534ad476de1591c2623e899f
#
_entry.id   863c1054534ad476de1591c2623e899f
#
_cell.length_a   1.000
_cell.length_b   1.000
_cell.length_c   1.000
_cell.angle_alpha   90.00
_cell.angle_beta   90.00
_cell.angle_gamma   90.00
#
_symmetry.space_group_name_H-M   'P 1'
#
loop_
_entity.id
_entity.type
_entity.pdbx_description
1 polymer ?
#
loop_
_entity_poly.entity_id
_entity_poly.type
_entity_poly.pdbx_seq_one_letter_code
_entity_poly.pdbx_strand_id
1 'polypeptide(L)'
;RSLLKTHQQLVNKAKALSESERVLLKPAISFIEKQMEEMAKKIDEEIVRRYPDYGRLVDELGIRGNIKAQVALAELIPYLDQPMGLRKMANLLGLFRPVRGGKKIHSGHLRRALQRLAASANNTTVFQLTARMEKEVLSRIWTTYRMEARGRLAMPAQG
;
A
#
# COMPACT_ATOMS: atom_id res chain seq x y z
N ARG A 1 0.00 11.43 2.22
CA ARG A 1 -1.38 11.48 1.69
C ARG A 1 -1.71 12.81 1.02
N SER A 2 -1.43 13.94 1.66
CA SER A 2 -1.73 15.27 1.10
C SER A 2 -0.99 15.51 -0.22
N LEU A 3 0.29 15.11 -0.33
CA LEU A 3 1.07 15.21 -1.56
C LEU A 3 0.50 14.36 -2.69
N LEU A 4 0.09 13.12 -2.41
CA LEU A 4 -0.57 12.26 -3.41
C LEU A 4 -1.86 12.87 -3.94
N LYS A 5 -2.67 13.44 -3.04
CA LYS A 5 -3.90 14.13 -3.43
C LYS A 5 -3.61 15.36 -4.27
N THR A 6 -2.65 16.17 -3.88
CA THR A 6 -2.24 17.37 -4.61
C THR A 6 -1.67 17.01 -5.99
N HIS A 7 -0.82 15.99 -6.06
CA HIS A 7 -0.30 15.49 -7.33
C HIS A 7 -1.41 15.05 -8.27
N GLN A 8 -2.37 14.25 -7.77
CA GLN A 8 -3.51 13.79 -8.58
C GLN A 8 -4.39 14.95 -9.07
N GLN A 9 -4.61 15.96 -8.23
CA GLN A 9 -5.36 17.17 -8.62
C GLN A 9 -4.64 17.95 -9.71
N LEU A 10 -3.33 18.12 -9.62
CA LEU A 10 -2.53 18.81 -10.64
C LEU A 10 -2.50 18.05 -11.96
N VAL A 11 -2.33 16.74 -11.92
CA VAL A 11 -2.37 15.89 -13.12
C VAL A 11 -3.74 15.96 -13.79
N ASN A 12 -4.82 15.93 -13.02
CA ASN A 12 -6.18 16.04 -13.56
C ASN A 12 -6.42 17.42 -14.19
N LYS A 13 -5.95 18.50 -13.55
CA LYS A 13 -6.02 19.84 -14.12
C LYS A 13 -5.21 19.96 -15.40
N ALA A 14 -4.01 19.38 -15.44
CA ALA A 14 -3.17 19.39 -16.64
C ALA A 14 -3.83 18.69 -17.84
N LYS A 15 -4.59 17.63 -17.61
CA LYS A 15 -5.35 16.95 -18.67
C LYS A 15 -6.47 17.80 -19.29
N ALA A 16 -7.04 18.71 -18.51
CA ALA A 16 -8.13 19.57 -18.94
C ALA A 16 -7.65 20.87 -19.62
N LEU A 17 -6.34 21.16 -19.60
CA LEU A 17 -5.74 22.39 -20.10
C LEU A 17 -5.18 22.21 -21.51
N SER A 18 -5.02 23.35 -22.25
CA SER A 18 -4.27 23.41 -23.51
C SER A 18 -2.79 23.07 -23.30
N GLU A 19 -2.06 22.70 -24.37
CA GLU A 19 -0.63 22.38 -24.27
C GLU A 19 0.22 23.52 -23.70
N SER A 20 -0.06 24.74 -24.06
CA SER A 20 0.66 25.92 -23.53
C SER A 20 0.45 26.10 -22.02
N GLU A 21 -0.74 25.83 -21.53
CA GLU A 21 -1.06 25.88 -20.09
C GLU A 21 -0.47 24.69 -19.32
N ARG A 22 -0.39 23.51 -19.95
CA ARG A 22 0.27 22.33 -19.38
C ARG A 22 1.74 22.58 -19.09
N VAL A 23 2.43 23.29 -19.96
CA VAL A 23 3.85 23.63 -19.77
C VAL A 23 4.06 24.45 -18.49
N LEU A 24 3.11 25.31 -18.11
CA LEU A 24 3.17 26.10 -16.88
C LEU A 24 3.01 25.24 -15.61
N LEU A 25 2.29 24.11 -15.69
CA LEU A 25 2.10 23.20 -14.56
C LEU A 25 3.20 22.15 -14.41
N LYS A 26 3.99 21.90 -15.46
CA LYS A 26 5.09 20.92 -15.42
C LYS A 26 6.05 21.11 -14.25
N PRO A 27 6.56 22.33 -13.96
CA PRO A 27 7.47 22.54 -12.83
C PRO A 27 6.84 22.20 -11.48
N ALA A 28 5.55 22.55 -11.29
CA ALA A 28 4.84 22.25 -10.05
C ALA A 28 4.64 20.74 -9.85
N ILE A 29 4.27 20.04 -10.91
CA ILE A 29 4.11 18.57 -10.89
C ILE A 29 5.45 17.91 -10.60
N SER A 30 6.53 18.30 -11.28
CA SER A 30 7.88 17.75 -11.07
C SER A 30 8.39 18.00 -9.65
N PHE A 31 8.14 19.19 -9.10
CA PHE A 31 8.50 19.52 -7.72
C PHE A 31 7.79 18.60 -6.71
N ILE A 32 6.50 18.39 -6.88
CA ILE A 32 5.71 17.52 -5.99
C ILE A 32 6.14 16.06 -6.14
N GLU A 33 6.41 15.59 -7.35
CA GLU A 33 6.93 14.23 -7.58
C GLU A 33 8.27 14.02 -6.87
N LYS A 34 9.18 14.99 -6.93
CA LYS A 34 10.45 14.94 -6.19
C LYS A 34 10.23 14.90 -4.67
N GLN A 35 9.32 15.72 -4.14
CA GLN A 35 8.97 15.68 -2.72
C GLN A 35 8.36 14.33 -2.32
N MET A 36 7.54 13.74 -3.15
CA MET A 36 6.98 12.39 -2.93
C MET A 36 8.08 11.32 -2.89
N GLU A 37 9.06 11.39 -3.78
CA GLU A 37 10.21 10.47 -3.79
C GLU A 37 11.05 10.59 -2.52
N GLU A 38 11.35 11.81 -2.09
CA GLU A 38 12.11 12.05 -0.86
C GLU A 38 11.38 11.56 0.38
N MET A 39 10.06 11.79 0.46
CA MET A 39 9.24 11.27 1.55
C MET A 39 9.14 9.76 1.53
N ALA A 40 9.01 9.14 0.35
CA ALA A 40 8.97 7.69 0.21
C ALA A 40 10.27 7.04 0.70
N LYS A 41 11.42 7.63 0.38
CA LYS A 41 12.72 7.17 0.91
C LYS A 41 12.76 7.21 2.44
N LYS A 42 12.31 8.30 3.04
CA LYS A 42 12.25 8.43 4.50
C LYS A 42 11.30 7.41 5.13
N ILE A 43 10.15 7.17 4.50
CA ILE A 43 9.20 6.15 4.94
C ILE A 43 9.84 4.76 4.84
N ASP A 44 10.50 4.44 3.73
CA ASP A 44 11.20 3.17 3.54
C ASP A 44 12.28 2.95 4.62
N GLU A 45 13.10 3.94 4.89
CA GLU A 45 14.14 3.88 5.92
C GLU A 45 13.55 3.61 7.31
N GLU A 46 12.49 4.32 7.67
CA GLU A 46 11.83 4.16 8.96
C GLU A 46 11.10 2.82 9.08
N ILE A 47 10.43 2.38 8.03
CA ILE A 47 9.73 1.10 7.99
C ILE A 47 10.71 -0.07 8.07
N VAL A 48 11.80 -0.03 7.34
CA VAL A 48 12.84 -1.07 7.40
C VAL A 48 13.44 -1.16 8.80
N ARG A 49 13.61 -0.03 9.48
CA ARG A 49 14.10 0.00 10.86
C ARG A 49 13.16 -0.69 11.83
N ARG A 50 11.84 -0.45 11.71
CA ARG A 50 10.82 -1.03 12.61
C ARG A 50 10.39 -2.44 12.22
N TYR A 51 10.36 -2.70 10.93
CA TYR A 51 9.87 -3.93 10.32
C TYR A 51 10.91 -4.44 9.31
N PRO A 52 11.94 -5.19 9.76
CA PRO A 52 13.04 -5.64 8.89
C PRO A 52 12.58 -6.44 7.67
N ASP A 53 11.43 -7.10 7.77
CA ASP A 53 10.87 -7.95 6.71
C ASP A 53 10.18 -7.16 5.59
N TYR A 54 10.01 -5.85 5.75
CA TYR A 54 9.39 -4.98 4.76
C TYR A 54 10.11 -5.04 3.40
N GLY A 55 11.43 -4.95 3.40
CA GLY A 55 12.22 -4.99 2.17
C GLY A 55 12.02 -6.30 1.39
N ARG A 56 11.91 -7.42 2.10
CA ARG A 56 11.63 -8.73 1.50
C ARG A 56 10.23 -8.78 0.88
N LEU A 57 9.22 -8.26 1.59
CA LEU A 57 7.86 -8.17 1.05
C LEU A 57 7.78 -7.31 -0.21
N VAL A 58 8.52 -6.20 -0.25
CA VAL A 58 8.63 -5.35 -1.44
C VAL A 58 9.16 -6.13 -2.64
N ASP A 59 10.18 -6.95 -2.43
CA ASP A 59 10.75 -7.78 -3.49
C ASP A 59 9.81 -8.93 -3.92
N GLU A 60 9.21 -9.62 -2.97
CA GLU A 60 8.29 -10.72 -3.25
C GLU A 60 7.02 -10.27 -3.98
N LEU A 61 6.54 -9.07 -3.70
CA LEU A 61 5.40 -8.47 -4.40
C LEU A 61 5.78 -7.82 -5.74
N GLY A 62 7.07 -7.70 -6.04
CA GLY A 62 7.55 -7.06 -7.27
C GLY A 62 7.23 -5.57 -7.36
N ILE A 63 7.13 -4.87 -6.23
CA ILE A 63 6.76 -3.46 -6.16
C ILE A 63 7.93 -2.52 -5.90
N ARG A 64 9.16 -3.02 -5.95
CA ARG A 64 10.35 -2.18 -5.75
C ARG A 64 10.40 -1.06 -6.79
N GLY A 65 10.64 0.14 -6.33
CA GLY A 65 10.63 1.36 -7.16
C GLY A 65 9.24 1.94 -7.44
N ASN A 66 8.17 1.23 -7.09
CA ASN A 66 6.82 1.78 -7.17
C ASN A 66 6.44 2.45 -5.85
N ILE A 67 6.68 3.75 -5.76
CA ILE A 67 6.49 4.56 -4.55
C ILE A 67 5.07 4.42 -3.99
N LYS A 68 4.05 4.49 -4.84
CA LYS A 68 2.64 4.40 -4.41
C LYS A 68 2.32 3.04 -3.79
N ALA A 69 2.86 1.97 -4.36
CA ALA A 69 2.68 0.62 -3.84
C ALA A 69 3.47 0.40 -2.54
N GLN A 70 4.69 0.90 -2.47
CA GLN A 70 5.53 0.81 -1.26
C GLN A 70 4.89 1.57 -0.09
N VAL A 71 4.37 2.77 -0.32
CA VAL A 71 3.63 3.54 0.69
C VAL A 71 2.35 2.79 1.13
N ALA A 72 1.63 2.19 0.19
CA ALA A 72 0.44 1.40 0.52
C ALA A 72 0.78 0.18 1.40
N LEU A 73 1.87 -0.51 1.11
CA LEU A 73 2.36 -1.61 1.96
C LEU A 73 2.75 -1.10 3.34
N ALA A 74 3.48 0.01 3.42
CA ALA A 74 3.87 0.63 4.68
C ALA A 74 2.67 1.03 5.56
N GLU A 75 1.58 1.47 4.94
CA GLU A 75 0.33 1.77 5.64
C GLU A 75 -0.36 0.52 6.22
N LEU A 76 -0.22 -0.63 5.55
CA LEU A 76 -0.84 -1.89 5.98
C LEU A 76 -0.05 -2.62 7.08
N ILE A 77 1.26 -2.54 7.07
CA ILE A 77 2.14 -3.31 7.97
C ILE A 77 1.79 -3.16 9.46
N PRO A 78 1.54 -1.98 10.02
CA PRO A 78 1.19 -1.84 11.43
C PRO A 78 -0.07 -2.60 11.84
N TYR A 79 -1.00 -2.79 10.90
CA TYR A 79 -2.22 -3.58 11.12
C TYR A 79 -1.99 -5.08 10.95
N LEU A 80 -1.05 -5.45 10.08
CA LEU A 80 -0.63 -6.85 9.88
C LEU A 80 0.17 -7.37 11.07
N ASP A 81 0.84 -6.50 11.81
CA ASP A 81 1.61 -6.85 13.00
C ASP A 81 0.74 -7.18 14.23
N GLN A 82 -0.54 -7.00 14.15
CA GLN A 82 -1.44 -7.31 15.24
C GLN A 82 -1.77 -8.81 15.30
N PRO A 83 -1.98 -9.37 16.50
CA PRO A 83 -2.28 -10.80 16.69
C PRO A 83 -3.71 -11.14 16.26
N MET A 84 -3.99 -11.07 14.96
CA MET A 84 -5.30 -11.44 14.41
C MET A 84 -5.16 -12.44 13.26
N GLY A 85 -6.17 -13.29 13.11
CA GLY A 85 -6.23 -14.24 12.01
C GLY A 85 -6.51 -13.55 10.67
N LEU A 86 -6.14 -14.23 9.58
CA LEU A 86 -6.33 -13.74 8.21
C LEU A 86 -7.79 -13.33 7.91
N ARG A 87 -8.76 -14.09 8.39
CA ARG A 87 -10.18 -13.79 8.19
C ARG A 87 -10.60 -12.46 8.84
N LYS A 88 -10.17 -12.24 10.09
CA LYS A 88 -10.47 -10.98 10.80
C LYS A 88 -9.81 -9.79 10.10
N MET A 89 -8.61 -9.96 9.64
CA MET A 89 -7.89 -8.95 8.87
C MET A 89 -8.58 -8.66 7.53
N ALA A 90 -9.00 -9.69 6.80
CA ALA A 90 -9.76 -9.54 5.56
C ALA A 90 -11.09 -8.81 5.79
N ASN A 91 -11.77 -9.05 6.89
CA ASN A 91 -12.98 -8.30 7.27
C ASN A 91 -12.68 -6.81 7.54
N LEU A 92 -11.60 -6.53 8.27
CA LEU A 92 -11.15 -5.16 8.54
C LEU A 92 -10.82 -4.38 7.25
N LEU A 93 -10.30 -5.09 6.27
CA LEU A 93 -9.99 -4.56 4.94
C LEU A 93 -11.17 -4.54 3.98
N GLY A 94 -12.35 -4.97 4.42
CA GLY A 94 -13.57 -4.93 3.63
C GLY A 94 -13.62 -5.92 2.46
N LEU A 95 -12.90 -7.05 2.56
CA LEU A 95 -12.86 -8.09 1.53
C LEU A 95 -14.06 -9.04 1.54
N PHE A 96 -14.78 -9.10 2.64
CA PHE A 96 -16.02 -9.86 2.75
C PHE A 96 -17.22 -8.94 2.72
N ARG A 97 -18.28 -9.38 2.03
CA ARG A 97 -19.55 -8.66 2.08
C ARG A 97 -20.11 -8.69 3.50
N PRO A 98 -20.58 -7.56 4.05
CA PRO A 98 -21.27 -7.58 5.32
C PRO A 98 -22.52 -8.47 5.21
N VAL A 99 -22.81 -9.22 6.26
CA VAL A 99 -24.09 -9.92 6.38
C VAL A 99 -25.21 -8.88 6.23
N ARG A 100 -26.31 -9.23 5.55
CA ARG A 100 -27.45 -8.33 5.34
C ARG A 100 -27.84 -7.61 6.64
N GLY A 101 -27.82 -6.26 6.59
CA GLY A 101 -28.14 -5.41 7.75
C GLY A 101 -26.97 -5.06 8.67
N GLY A 102 -25.75 -5.59 8.45
CA GLY A 102 -24.57 -5.24 9.22
C GLY A 102 -23.96 -3.89 8.80
N LYS A 103 -23.54 -3.07 9.78
CA LYS A 103 -22.73 -1.89 9.50
C LYS A 103 -21.43 -2.30 8.83
N LYS A 104 -21.01 -1.59 7.79
CA LYS A 104 -19.69 -1.78 7.17
C LYS A 104 -18.60 -1.38 8.17
N ILE A 105 -18.04 -2.37 8.89
CA ILE A 105 -16.95 -2.16 9.83
C ILE A 105 -15.64 -2.41 9.08
N HIS A 106 -15.29 -1.52 8.18
CA HIS A 106 -13.97 -1.57 7.55
C HIS A 106 -13.37 -0.17 7.43
N SER A 107 -12.07 -0.09 7.50
CA SER A 107 -11.35 1.14 7.24
C SER A 107 -11.29 1.39 5.74
N GLY A 108 -12.00 2.39 5.25
CA GLY A 108 -11.96 2.79 3.84
C GLY A 108 -10.56 3.19 3.38
N HIS A 109 -9.72 3.61 4.31
CA HIS A 109 -8.33 3.94 4.06
C HIS A 109 -7.49 2.69 3.81
N LEU A 110 -7.55 1.71 4.70
CA LEU A 110 -6.84 0.44 4.55
C LEU A 110 -7.33 -0.33 3.32
N ARG A 111 -8.61 -0.24 3.03
CA ARG A 111 -9.18 -0.81 1.81
C ARG A 111 -8.53 -0.24 0.55
N ARG A 112 -8.39 1.08 0.46
CA ARG A 112 -7.74 1.74 -0.67
C ARG A 112 -6.25 1.42 -0.75
N ALA A 113 -5.56 1.31 0.39
CA ALA A 113 -4.16 0.90 0.42
C ALA A 113 -3.99 -0.51 -0.16
N LEU A 114 -4.82 -1.47 0.25
CA LEU A 114 -4.80 -2.82 -0.29
C LEU A 114 -5.11 -2.86 -1.79
N GLN A 115 -6.09 -2.08 -2.25
CA GLN A 115 -6.43 -2.00 -3.68
C GLN A 115 -5.27 -1.47 -4.52
N ARG A 116 -4.59 -0.42 -4.08
CA ARG A 116 -3.41 0.13 -4.76
C ARG A 116 -2.28 -0.89 -4.82
N LEU A 117 -2.03 -1.56 -3.71
CA LEU A 117 -1.00 -2.58 -3.61
C LEU A 117 -1.30 -3.77 -4.52
N ALA A 118 -2.53 -4.27 -4.49
CA ALA A 118 -2.94 -5.40 -5.32
C ALA A 118 -2.91 -5.06 -6.82
N ALA A 119 -3.32 -3.85 -7.20
CA ALA A 119 -3.23 -3.38 -8.58
C ALA A 119 -1.77 -3.35 -9.06
N SER A 120 -0.87 -2.82 -8.25
CA SER A 120 0.56 -2.76 -8.59
C SER A 120 1.21 -4.15 -8.66
N ALA A 121 0.90 -5.03 -7.71
CA ALA A 121 1.44 -6.39 -7.67
C ALA A 121 0.96 -7.26 -8.86
N ASN A 122 -0.20 -6.97 -9.42
CA ASN A 122 -0.76 -7.68 -10.56
C ASN A 122 -0.58 -6.94 -11.90
N ASN A 123 0.15 -5.84 -11.94
CA ASN A 123 0.32 -5.01 -13.14
C ASN A 123 -1.02 -4.62 -13.79
N THR A 124 -1.99 -4.24 -12.98
CA THR A 124 -3.34 -3.90 -13.43
C THR A 124 -3.81 -2.57 -12.84
N THR A 125 -4.97 -2.11 -13.23
CA THR A 125 -5.61 -0.92 -12.65
C THR A 125 -6.56 -1.30 -11.51
N VAL A 126 -6.87 -0.35 -10.64
CA VAL A 126 -7.85 -0.56 -9.56
C VAL A 126 -9.22 -0.95 -10.11
N PHE A 127 -9.58 -0.45 -11.28
CA PHE A 127 -10.86 -0.77 -11.94
C PHE A 127 -10.95 -2.23 -12.45
N GLN A 128 -9.82 -2.83 -12.74
CA GLN A 128 -9.70 -4.21 -13.22
C GLN A 128 -9.44 -5.23 -12.12
N LEU A 129 -9.27 -4.76 -10.89
CA LEU A 129 -9.05 -5.63 -9.74
C LEU A 129 -10.27 -6.49 -9.45
N THR A 130 -10.01 -7.78 -9.25
CA THR A 130 -11.01 -8.72 -8.74
C THR A 130 -10.82 -8.94 -7.24
N ALA A 131 -11.88 -9.31 -6.54
CA ALA A 131 -11.80 -9.67 -5.12
C ALA A 131 -10.82 -10.83 -4.87
N ARG A 132 -10.66 -11.73 -5.84
CA ARG A 132 -9.69 -12.82 -5.79
C ARG A 132 -8.25 -12.31 -5.76
N MET A 133 -7.91 -11.36 -6.64
CA MET A 133 -6.57 -10.75 -6.68
C MET A 133 -6.22 -10.06 -5.36
N GLU A 134 -7.15 -9.33 -4.78
CA GLU A 134 -6.95 -8.67 -3.50
C GLU A 134 -6.73 -9.66 -2.35
N LYS A 135 -7.53 -10.72 -2.29
CA LYS A 135 -7.39 -11.79 -1.28
C LYS A 135 -6.07 -12.54 -1.43
N GLU A 136 -5.65 -12.79 -2.65
CA GLU A 136 -4.39 -13.48 -2.95
C GLU A 136 -3.19 -12.66 -2.48
N VAL A 137 -3.16 -11.35 -2.80
CA VAL A 137 -2.09 -10.46 -2.32
C VAL A 137 -2.09 -10.37 -0.80
N LEU A 138 -3.24 -10.19 -0.16
CA LEU A 138 -3.34 -10.17 1.30
C LEU A 138 -2.85 -11.48 1.91
N SER A 139 -3.21 -12.62 1.35
CA SER A 139 -2.78 -13.94 1.82
C SER A 139 -1.26 -14.09 1.72
N ARG A 140 -0.65 -13.67 0.61
CA ARG A 140 0.81 -13.70 0.43
C ARG A 140 1.51 -12.85 1.49
N ILE A 141 1.08 -11.61 1.68
CA ILE A 141 1.65 -10.71 2.69
C ILE A 141 1.52 -11.32 4.09
N TRP A 142 0.32 -11.76 4.43
CA TRP A 142 0.05 -12.33 5.74
C TRP A 142 0.88 -13.59 6.02
N THR A 143 0.99 -14.48 5.05
CA THR A 143 1.78 -15.71 5.18
C THR A 143 3.26 -15.41 5.37
N THR A 144 3.83 -14.56 4.53
CA THR A 144 5.25 -14.17 4.61
C THR A 144 5.56 -13.49 5.93
N TYR A 145 4.76 -12.50 6.30
CA TYR A 145 4.96 -11.75 7.52
C TYR A 145 4.83 -12.63 8.78
N ARG A 146 3.83 -13.51 8.82
CA ARG A 146 3.61 -14.42 9.96
C ARG A 146 4.65 -15.52 10.06
N MET A 147 5.11 -16.06 8.96
CA MET A 147 6.19 -17.06 8.97
C MET A 147 7.47 -16.44 9.53
N GLU A 148 7.82 -15.24 9.13
CA GLU A 148 9.01 -14.55 9.63
C GLU A 148 8.87 -14.16 11.09
N ALA A 149 7.72 -13.68 11.53
CA ALA A 149 7.45 -13.40 12.93
C ALA A 149 7.57 -14.64 13.80
N ARG A 150 7.07 -15.80 13.33
CA ARG A 150 7.24 -17.09 14.00
C ARG A 150 8.70 -17.53 14.05
N GLY A 151 9.45 -17.35 12.95
CA GLY A 151 10.88 -17.63 12.91
C GLY A 151 11.68 -16.81 13.92
N ARG A 152 11.34 -15.55 14.09
CA ARG A 152 11.97 -14.67 15.10
C ARG A 152 11.65 -15.09 16.54
N LEU A 153 10.42 -15.52 16.81
CA LEU A 153 10.02 -16.03 18.13
C LEU A 153 10.63 -17.41 18.46
N ALA A 154 10.91 -18.21 17.43
CA ALA A 154 11.54 -19.53 17.59
C ALA A 154 13.07 -19.46 17.71
N MET A 155 13.71 -18.34 17.37
CA MET A 155 15.13 -18.14 17.61
C MET A 155 15.40 -17.87 19.10
N PRO A 156 16.34 -18.61 19.72
CA PRO A 156 16.75 -18.31 21.09
C PRO A 156 17.31 -16.87 21.12
N ALA A 157 16.87 -16.10 22.11
CA ALA A 157 17.43 -14.78 22.36
C ALA A 157 18.95 -14.91 22.48
N GLN A 158 19.68 -14.41 21.51
CA GLN A 158 21.11 -14.24 21.65
C GLN A 158 21.32 -13.09 22.62
N GLY A 159 21.60 -13.47 23.84
CA GLY A 159 21.99 -12.51 24.88
C GLY A 159 23.28 -11.79 24.53
#